data_e8bea43d36faa86e445d5a549ee07581
#
_entry.id   e8bea43d36faa86e445d5a549ee07581
#
_cell.length_a   1.000
_cell.length_b   1.000
_cell.length_c   1.000
_cell.angle_alpha   90.00
_cell.angle_beta   90.00
_cell.angle_gamma   90.00
#
_symmetry.space_group_name_H-M   'P 1'
#
loop_
_entity.id
_entity.type
_entity.pdbx_description
1 polymer ?
#
loop_
_entity_poly.entity_id
_entity_poly.type
_entity_poly.pdbx_seq_one_letter_code
_entity_poly.pdbx_strand_id
1 'polypeptide(L)'
;MALTEAPEEFRTTFQDEVKSALRVLDNVEMLDFIGLQGGTAVDVFKHDVACTTKANLCVFIVEHPSIGLGMEIMQRYHTKRPMMIFAREGQKVTRMVTGMLEQLNQPLLRYESAADIVRLVDAFRSAFLEGVGAPE
;
A
#
# COMPACT_ATOMS: atom_id res chain seq x y z
N MET A 1 -7.89 0.99 0.06
CA MET A 1 -8.97 1.24 1.06
C MET A 1 -9.68 2.54 0.72
N ALA A 2 -10.99 2.52 0.69
CA ALA A 2 -11.74 3.75 0.50
C ALA A 2 -11.73 4.57 1.80
N LEU A 3 -11.24 5.79 1.72
CA LEU A 3 -11.11 6.66 2.89
C LEU A 3 -12.45 6.93 3.58
N THR A 4 -13.52 6.99 2.81
CA THR A 4 -14.87 7.25 3.36
C THR A 4 -15.46 6.09 4.13
N GLU A 5 -15.02 4.87 3.87
CA GLU A 5 -15.55 3.66 4.49
C GLU A 5 -14.79 3.25 5.74
N ALA A 6 -13.56 3.74 5.89
CA ALA A 6 -12.74 3.45 7.05
C ALA A 6 -13.15 4.30 8.25
N PRO A 7 -13.03 3.78 9.49
CA PRO A 7 -13.23 4.60 10.68
C PRO A 7 -12.35 5.83 10.68
N GLU A 8 -12.87 6.95 11.20
CA GLU A 8 -12.15 8.22 11.23
C GLU A 8 -10.80 8.11 11.94
N GLU A 9 -10.75 7.42 13.07
CA GLU A 9 -9.51 7.20 13.81
C GLU A 9 -8.44 6.51 12.96
N PHE A 10 -8.84 5.52 12.17
CA PHE A 10 -7.92 4.84 11.27
C PHE A 10 -7.40 5.79 10.19
N ARG A 11 -8.28 6.62 9.59
CA ARG A 11 -7.91 7.54 8.53
C ARG A 11 -7.00 8.68 9.01
N THR A 12 -7.38 9.31 10.12
CA THR A 12 -6.74 10.56 10.57
C THR A 12 -5.57 10.33 11.52
N THR A 13 -5.53 9.20 12.19
CA THR A 13 -4.45 8.88 13.14
C THR A 13 -3.46 7.92 12.52
N PHE A 14 -3.94 6.73 12.18
CA PHE A 14 -3.03 5.66 11.75
C PHE A 14 -2.44 5.92 10.36
N GLN A 15 -3.28 6.22 9.36
CA GLN A 15 -2.78 6.45 8.01
C GLN A 15 -1.92 7.70 7.93
N ASP A 16 -2.32 8.78 8.59
CA ASP A 16 -1.54 10.00 8.59
C ASP A 16 -0.20 9.81 9.31
N GLU A 17 -0.17 9.04 10.39
CA GLU A 17 1.06 8.69 11.08
C GLU A 17 2.03 7.90 10.17
N VAL A 18 1.53 6.87 9.49
CA VAL A 18 2.33 6.09 8.54
C VAL A 18 2.85 6.96 7.41
N LYS A 19 1.97 7.74 6.77
CA LYS A 19 2.34 8.58 5.63
C LYS A 19 3.35 9.66 6.03
N SER A 20 3.15 10.30 7.18
CA SER A 20 4.07 11.33 7.67
C SER A 20 5.45 10.76 7.95
N ALA A 21 5.52 9.58 8.54
CA ALA A 21 6.79 8.92 8.82
C ALA A 21 7.52 8.50 7.54
N LEU A 22 6.78 8.02 6.53
CA LEU A 22 7.39 7.64 5.26
C LEU A 22 7.89 8.84 4.46
N ARG A 23 7.17 9.98 4.52
CA ARG A 23 7.56 11.20 3.78
C ARG A 23 8.88 11.79 4.22
N VAL A 24 9.30 11.54 5.47
CA VAL A 24 10.56 12.09 5.98
C VAL A 24 11.76 11.19 5.70
N LEU A 25 11.56 10.01 5.13
CA LEU A 25 12.66 9.14 4.73
C LEU A 25 13.36 9.71 3.49
N ASP A 26 14.68 9.60 3.46
CA ASP A 26 15.47 10.06 2.32
C ASP A 26 15.14 9.30 1.04
N ASN A 27 15.09 10.01 -0.08
CA ASN A 27 14.82 9.44 -1.40
C ASN A 27 13.45 8.77 -1.54
N VAL A 28 12.46 9.25 -0.80
CA VAL A 28 11.08 8.79 -0.89
C VAL A 28 10.19 9.90 -1.42
N GLU A 29 9.47 9.61 -2.49
CA GLU A 29 8.38 10.43 -3.00
C GLU A 29 7.07 9.66 -2.78
N MET A 30 6.14 10.25 -2.05
CA MET A 30 4.83 9.64 -1.81
C MET A 30 3.88 9.95 -2.96
N LEU A 31 3.49 8.89 -3.68
CA LEU A 31 2.42 8.99 -4.67
C LEU A 31 1.09 8.76 -3.97
N ASP A 32 0.58 9.82 -3.35
CA ASP A 32 -0.67 9.76 -2.62
C ASP A 32 -1.85 9.91 -3.57
N PHE A 33 -2.98 9.32 -3.24
CA PHE A 33 -4.15 9.48 -4.07
C PHE A 33 -4.85 10.80 -3.77
N ILE A 34 -5.54 11.35 -4.77
CA ILE A 34 -6.18 12.66 -4.65
C ILE A 34 -7.39 12.67 -3.72
N GLY A 35 -7.87 11.50 -3.35
CA GLY A 35 -8.99 11.37 -2.42
C GLY A 35 -10.31 11.87 -3.01
N LEU A 36 -11.21 12.25 -2.12
CA LEU A 36 -12.55 12.68 -2.51
C LEU A 36 -12.65 14.15 -2.90
N GLN A 37 -11.56 14.90 -2.75
CA GLN A 37 -11.57 16.35 -2.95
C GLN A 37 -11.26 16.75 -4.38
N GLY A 38 -10.80 15.82 -5.20
CA GLY A 38 -10.29 16.15 -6.50
C GLY A 38 -11.01 15.46 -7.64
N GLY A 39 -11.76 16.22 -8.43
CA GLY A 39 -12.22 15.79 -9.73
C GLY A 39 -13.39 14.81 -9.73
N THR A 40 -13.59 14.20 -10.88
CA THR A 40 -14.66 13.24 -11.15
C THR A 40 -14.23 11.81 -10.77
N ALA A 41 -15.16 10.87 -10.79
CA ALA A 41 -14.84 9.45 -10.62
C ALA A 41 -13.81 8.96 -11.64
N VAL A 42 -13.87 9.46 -12.88
CA VAL A 42 -12.89 9.13 -13.92
C VAL A 42 -11.51 9.65 -13.55
N ASP A 43 -11.41 10.86 -13.00
CA ASP A 43 -10.14 11.45 -12.58
C ASP A 43 -9.50 10.63 -11.46
N VAL A 44 -10.29 10.21 -10.47
CA VAL A 44 -9.82 9.34 -9.38
C VAL A 44 -9.31 8.01 -9.94
N PHE A 45 -10.07 7.38 -10.80
CA PHE A 45 -9.68 6.10 -11.42
C PHE A 45 -8.35 6.22 -12.18
N LYS A 46 -8.22 7.22 -13.04
CA LYS A 46 -7.01 7.43 -13.83
C LYS A 46 -5.79 7.72 -12.95
N HIS A 47 -5.97 8.53 -11.92
CA HIS A 47 -4.89 8.87 -10.99
C HIS A 47 -4.40 7.64 -10.23
N ASP A 48 -5.32 6.89 -9.65
CA ASP A 48 -4.97 5.73 -8.83
C ASP A 48 -4.34 4.61 -9.65
N VAL A 49 -4.85 4.37 -10.86
CA VAL A 49 -4.24 3.40 -11.79
C VAL A 49 -2.83 3.85 -12.17
N ALA A 50 -2.62 5.14 -12.45
CA ALA A 50 -1.29 5.66 -12.78
C ALA A 50 -0.32 5.49 -11.62
N CYS A 51 -0.74 5.79 -10.39
CA CYS A 51 0.11 5.62 -9.20
C CYS A 51 0.46 4.15 -8.96
N THR A 52 -0.52 3.25 -9.03
CA THR A 52 -0.27 1.82 -8.83
C THR A 52 0.57 1.21 -9.94
N THR A 53 0.60 1.81 -11.12
CA THR A 53 1.41 1.34 -12.24
C THR A 53 2.86 1.81 -12.12
N LYS A 54 3.08 3.08 -11.80
CA LYS A 54 4.42 3.69 -11.88
C LYS A 54 5.25 3.63 -10.59
N ALA A 55 4.65 3.44 -9.43
CA ALA A 55 5.37 3.43 -8.17
C ALA A 55 6.44 2.33 -8.13
N ASN A 56 7.58 2.61 -7.52
CA ASN A 56 8.61 1.59 -7.30
C ASN A 56 8.16 0.52 -6.30
N LEU A 57 7.37 0.94 -5.31
CA LEU A 57 6.75 0.06 -4.33
C LEU A 57 5.31 0.52 -4.09
N CYS A 58 4.37 -0.40 -4.10
CA CYS A 58 3.02 -0.15 -3.59
C CYS A 58 2.86 -0.77 -2.21
N VAL A 59 2.31 0.02 -1.29
CA VAL A 59 2.02 -0.43 0.07
C VAL A 59 0.50 -0.43 0.25
N PHE A 60 -0.04 -1.60 0.54
CA PHE A 60 -1.49 -1.77 0.75
C PHE A 60 -1.76 -2.19 2.19
N ILE A 61 -2.63 -1.47 2.87
CA ILE A 61 -3.05 -1.78 4.23
C ILE A 61 -4.49 -2.28 4.17
N VAL A 62 -4.70 -3.57 4.40
CA VAL A 62 -5.98 -4.23 4.19
C VAL A 62 -6.83 -4.37 5.46
N GLU A 63 -6.54 -3.60 6.51
CA GLU A 63 -7.32 -3.64 7.75
C GLU A 63 -8.81 -3.32 7.52
N HIS A 64 -9.09 -2.36 6.65
CA HIS A 64 -10.45 -1.98 6.25
C HIS A 64 -10.58 -2.11 4.74
N PRO A 65 -10.85 -3.31 4.23
CA PRO A 65 -10.88 -3.55 2.80
C PRO A 65 -12.05 -2.84 2.10
N SER A 66 -11.83 -2.53 0.83
CA SER A 66 -12.85 -1.93 -0.03
C SER A 66 -12.70 -2.49 -1.46
N ILE A 67 -13.72 -2.27 -2.28
CA ILE A 67 -13.67 -2.68 -3.69
C ILE A 67 -12.52 -1.98 -4.41
N GLY A 68 -12.36 -0.66 -4.19
CA GLY A 68 -11.28 0.11 -4.82
C GLY A 68 -9.90 -0.42 -4.46
N LEU A 69 -9.68 -0.74 -3.20
CA LEU A 69 -8.42 -1.32 -2.74
C LEU A 69 -8.12 -2.65 -3.45
N GLY A 70 -9.13 -3.50 -3.60
CA GLY A 70 -8.98 -4.78 -4.32
C GLY A 70 -8.60 -4.57 -5.79
N MET A 71 -9.20 -3.57 -6.45
CA MET A 71 -8.87 -3.21 -7.82
C MET A 71 -7.41 -2.72 -7.95
N GLU A 72 -6.95 -1.90 -7.03
CA GLU A 72 -5.57 -1.40 -7.00
C GLU A 72 -4.57 -2.54 -6.79
N ILE A 73 -4.86 -3.46 -5.88
CA ILE A 73 -4.02 -4.64 -5.63
C ILE A 73 -3.90 -5.49 -6.89
N MET A 74 -5.02 -5.78 -7.56
CA MET A 74 -5.00 -6.58 -8.78
C MET A 74 -4.29 -5.87 -9.93
N GLN A 75 -4.46 -4.55 -10.06
CA GLN A 75 -3.73 -3.74 -11.02
C GLN A 75 -2.22 -3.87 -10.78
N ARG A 76 -1.79 -3.74 -9.53
CA ARG A 76 -0.37 -3.87 -9.19
C ARG A 76 0.16 -5.27 -9.45
N TYR A 77 -0.62 -6.30 -9.15
CA TYR A 77 -0.27 -7.69 -9.45
C TYR A 77 0.09 -7.88 -10.92
N HIS A 78 -0.68 -7.30 -11.82
CA HIS A 78 -0.44 -7.42 -13.26
C HIS A 78 0.80 -6.66 -13.74
N THR A 79 1.28 -5.69 -13.00
CA THR A 79 2.55 -5.01 -13.34
C THR A 79 3.77 -5.86 -13.04
N LYS A 80 3.64 -6.89 -12.23
CA LYS A 80 4.75 -7.72 -11.72
C LYS A 80 5.81 -6.92 -10.95
N ARG A 81 5.44 -5.73 -10.45
CA ARG A 81 6.33 -4.86 -9.70
C ARG A 81 6.11 -5.05 -8.20
N PRO A 82 7.09 -4.64 -7.36
CA PRO A 82 7.03 -4.88 -5.92
C PRO A 82 5.80 -4.30 -5.23
N MET A 83 5.21 -5.08 -4.34
CA MET A 83 4.17 -4.61 -3.43
C MET A 83 4.33 -5.25 -2.06
N MET A 84 3.83 -4.56 -1.06
CA MET A 84 3.72 -5.04 0.31
C MET A 84 2.26 -4.97 0.73
N ILE A 85 1.73 -6.05 1.27
CA ILE A 85 0.37 -6.08 1.79
C ILE A 85 0.43 -6.31 3.30
N PHE A 86 -0.15 -5.36 4.03
CA PHE A 86 -0.17 -5.35 5.48
C PHE A 86 -1.57 -5.60 6.03
N ALA A 87 -1.67 -6.51 6.98
CA ALA A 87 -2.88 -6.74 7.75
C ALA A 87 -2.56 -6.60 9.24
N ARG A 88 -3.55 -6.15 10.03
CA ARG A 88 -3.37 -6.11 11.48
C ARG A 88 -3.15 -7.50 12.04
N GLU A 89 -2.34 -7.60 13.08
CA GLU A 89 -2.11 -8.87 13.77
C GLU A 89 -3.44 -9.49 14.19
N GLY A 90 -3.63 -10.77 13.85
CA GLY A 90 -4.87 -11.49 14.16
C GLY A 90 -6.03 -11.26 13.20
N GLN A 91 -5.92 -10.34 12.26
CA GLN A 91 -6.98 -10.05 11.31
C GLN A 91 -7.15 -11.20 10.30
N LYS A 92 -8.40 -11.58 10.05
CA LYS A 92 -8.73 -12.51 8.97
C LYS A 92 -8.72 -11.79 7.63
N VAL A 93 -7.97 -12.30 6.67
CA VAL A 93 -7.83 -11.71 5.34
C VAL A 93 -8.46 -12.64 4.29
N THR A 94 -9.07 -12.03 3.27
CA THR A 94 -9.70 -12.80 2.18
C THR A 94 -8.71 -13.74 1.50
N ARG A 95 -9.20 -14.93 1.13
CA ARG A 95 -8.41 -15.94 0.42
C ARG A 95 -7.91 -15.45 -0.95
N MET A 96 -8.58 -14.47 -1.55
CA MET A 96 -8.10 -13.85 -2.79
C MET A 96 -6.74 -13.19 -2.60
N VAL A 97 -6.54 -12.49 -1.48
CA VAL A 97 -5.26 -11.85 -1.19
C VAL A 97 -4.21 -12.86 -0.76
N THR A 98 -4.55 -13.77 0.16
CA THR A 98 -3.58 -14.76 0.64
C THR A 98 -3.16 -15.73 -0.48
N GLY A 99 -4.08 -16.14 -1.34
CA GLY A 99 -3.77 -17.00 -2.49
C GLY A 99 -2.87 -16.30 -3.51
N MET A 100 -3.12 -15.02 -3.78
CA MET A 100 -2.25 -14.24 -4.65
C MET A 100 -0.83 -14.16 -4.09
N LEU A 101 -0.69 -13.88 -2.80
CA LEU A 101 0.62 -13.79 -2.16
C LEU A 101 1.36 -15.14 -2.16
N GLU A 102 0.66 -16.24 -1.92
CA GLU A 102 1.24 -17.57 -2.03
C GLU A 102 1.76 -17.83 -3.46
N GLN A 103 0.98 -17.47 -4.47
CA GLN A 103 1.39 -17.60 -5.86
C GLN A 103 2.64 -16.77 -6.18
N LEU A 104 2.81 -15.62 -5.53
CA LEU A 104 3.98 -14.76 -5.69
C LEU A 104 5.15 -15.15 -4.78
N ASN A 105 5.01 -16.16 -3.93
CA ASN A 105 5.97 -16.51 -2.88
C ASN A 105 6.29 -15.33 -1.96
N GLN A 106 5.26 -14.55 -1.61
CA GLN A 106 5.39 -13.39 -0.73
C GLN A 106 4.57 -13.60 0.54
N PRO A 107 5.06 -13.11 1.69
CA PRO A 107 4.31 -13.19 2.93
C PRO A 107 3.23 -12.11 2.99
N LEU A 108 2.14 -12.41 3.70
CA LEU A 108 1.24 -11.39 4.21
C LEU A 108 1.91 -10.78 5.44
N LEU A 109 2.18 -9.49 5.40
CA LEU A 109 2.88 -8.80 6.49
C LEU A 109 1.88 -8.39 7.57
N ARG A 110 2.27 -8.59 8.82
CA ARG A 110 1.43 -8.25 9.98
C ARG A 110 1.99 -7.05 10.74
N TYR A 111 1.12 -6.24 11.30
CA TYR A 111 1.50 -5.10 12.10
C TYR A 111 0.61 -4.96 13.34
N GLU A 112 1.16 -4.42 14.40
CA GLU A 112 0.44 -3.98 15.59
C GLU A 112 0.42 -2.45 15.67
N SER A 113 1.46 -1.79 15.13
CA SER A 113 1.58 -0.33 15.14
C SER A 113 2.08 0.20 13.80
N ALA A 114 1.95 1.51 13.60
CA ALA A 114 2.49 2.20 12.43
C ALA A 114 4.00 2.00 12.28
N ALA A 115 4.73 1.91 13.38
CA ALA A 115 6.18 1.69 13.37
C ALA A 115 6.58 0.39 12.68
N ASP A 116 5.78 -0.66 12.81
CA ASP A 116 6.03 -1.94 12.14
C ASP A 116 6.01 -1.77 10.62
N ILE A 117 5.04 -1.03 10.10
CA ILE A 117 4.91 -0.77 8.66
C ILE A 117 6.12 0.06 8.19
N VAL A 118 6.41 1.14 8.89
CA VAL A 118 7.50 2.05 8.53
C VAL A 118 8.84 1.31 8.50
N ARG A 119 9.10 0.47 9.47
CA ARG A 119 10.33 -0.33 9.55
C ARG A 119 10.50 -1.24 8.33
N LEU A 120 9.45 -1.93 7.93
CA LEU A 120 9.51 -2.85 6.80
C LEU A 120 9.63 -2.11 5.45
N VAL A 121 8.93 -1.00 5.30
CA VAL A 121 9.05 -0.15 4.10
C VAL A 121 10.45 0.46 4.02
N ASP A 122 11.00 0.93 5.14
CA ASP A 122 12.35 1.48 5.19
C ASP A 122 13.42 0.43 4.82
N ALA A 123 13.24 -0.81 5.27
CA ALA A 123 14.12 -1.91 4.89
C ALA A 123 14.10 -2.15 3.37
N PHE A 124 12.93 -2.11 2.74
CA PHE A 124 12.81 -2.20 1.30
C PHE A 124 13.51 -1.01 0.61
N ARG A 125 13.29 0.20 1.10
CA ARG A 125 13.93 1.41 0.56
C ARG A 125 15.45 1.28 0.58
N SER A 126 16.02 0.87 1.69
CA SER A 126 17.46 0.69 1.81
C SER A 126 18.00 -0.34 0.83
N ALA A 127 17.35 -1.49 0.73
CA ALA A 127 17.74 -2.54 -0.22
C ALA A 127 17.62 -2.06 -1.67
N PHE A 128 16.57 -1.32 -2.00
CA PHE A 128 16.34 -0.78 -3.33
C PHE A 128 17.45 0.22 -3.72
N LEU A 129 17.79 1.14 -2.81
CA LEU A 129 18.85 2.14 -3.07
C LEU A 129 20.23 1.49 -3.20
N GLU A 130 20.47 0.38 -2.53
CA GLU A 130 21.71 -0.39 -2.68
C GLU A 130 21.70 -1.30 -3.92
N GLY A 131 20.60 -1.33 -4.66
CA GLY A 131 20.43 -2.19 -5.83
C GLY A 131 20.13 -3.66 -5.52
N VAL A 132 19.98 -4.03 -4.24
CA VAL A 132 19.79 -5.42 -3.82
C VAL A 132 18.37 -5.90 -4.09
N GLY A 133 17.38 -5.06 -3.90
CA GLY A 133 15.97 -5.37 -4.12
C GLY A 133 15.39 -4.76 -5.39
N ALA A 134 16.22 -4.16 -6.24
CA ALA A 134 15.72 -3.49 -7.44
C ALA A 134 15.15 -4.50 -8.43
N PRO A 135 13.95 -4.27 -8.96
CA PRO A 135 13.41 -5.10 -10.03
C PRO A 135 14.25 -4.93 -11.29
N GLU A 136 14.52 -6.00 -11.93
CA GLU A 136 15.18 -6.01 -13.23
C GLU A 136 14.18 -5.80 -14.36
#